data_04d6f3d9349737b4632bfd877c054190
#
_entry.id   04d6f3d9349737b4632bfd877c054190
#
_cell.length_a   1.000
_cell.length_b   1.000
_cell.length_c   1.000
_cell.angle_alpha   90.00
_cell.angle_beta   90.00
_cell.angle_gamma   90.00
#
_symmetry.space_group_name_H-M   'P 1'
#
loop_
_entity.id
_entity.type
_entity.pdbx_description
1 polymer ?
#
loop_
_entity_poly.entity_id
_entity_poly.type
_entity_poly.pdbx_seq_one_letter_code
_entity_poly.pdbx_strand_id
1 'polypeptide(L)'
;MVMLKKQLFIISLLFGVISSAMAADPVKLYGQLQVNGNQLCSEQGEPVVLRGVSYGWHNLWPRFYNKKSVKWLKEDWKCTVLRAAMGTCIEDNYIEN
;
A
#
# COMPACT_ATOMS: atom_id res chain seq x y z
N MET A 1 -29.82 31.78 22.10
CA MET A 1 -29.37 30.56 22.79
C MET A 1 -29.59 29.29 21.97
N VAL A 2 -30.71 29.07 21.32
CA VAL A 2 -30.99 27.86 20.53
C VAL A 2 -30.10 27.77 19.28
N MET A 3 -29.77 28.87 18.61
CA MET A 3 -28.89 28.91 17.43
C MET A 3 -27.45 28.57 17.76
N LEU A 4 -26.93 29.02 18.91
CA LEU A 4 -25.55 28.72 19.34
C LEU A 4 -25.33 27.22 19.65
N LYS A 5 -26.33 26.57 20.25
CA LYS A 5 -26.34 25.13 20.52
C LYS A 5 -26.39 24.31 19.24
N LYS A 6 -27.14 24.74 18.23
CA LYS A 6 -27.18 24.08 16.92
C LYS A 6 -25.85 24.24 16.16
N GLN A 7 -25.20 25.39 16.22
CA GLN A 7 -23.90 25.61 15.59
C GLN A 7 -22.80 24.81 16.27
N LEU A 8 -22.80 24.72 17.60
CA LEU A 8 -21.85 23.86 18.34
C LEU A 8 -22.02 22.39 18.00
N PHE A 9 -23.27 21.94 17.79
CA PHE A 9 -23.54 20.55 17.41
C PHE A 9 -23.06 20.23 15.99
N ILE A 10 -23.23 21.17 15.05
CA ILE A 10 -22.75 21.02 13.67
C ILE A 10 -21.21 21.03 13.62
N ILE A 11 -20.55 21.88 14.40
CA ILE A 11 -19.08 21.92 14.49
C ILE A 11 -18.54 20.63 15.12
N SER A 12 -19.20 20.09 16.12
CA SER A 12 -18.84 18.80 16.73
C SER A 12 -19.02 17.64 15.75
N LEU A 13 -20.04 17.67 14.91
CA LEU A 13 -20.27 16.67 13.87
C LEU A 13 -19.22 16.74 12.75
N LEU A 14 -18.76 17.95 12.39
CA LEU A 14 -17.71 18.14 11.40
C LEU A 14 -16.34 17.68 11.91
N PHE A 15 -16.06 17.82 13.19
CA PHE A 15 -14.80 17.36 13.80
C PHE A 15 -14.72 15.83 13.96
N GLY A 16 -15.86 15.15 14.01
CA GLY A 16 -15.94 13.69 14.13
C GLY A 16 -15.62 12.92 12.85
N VAL A 17 -15.47 13.59 11.70
CA VAL A 17 -15.27 12.94 10.39
C VAL A 17 -13.80 12.98 9.93
N ILE A 18 -12.89 13.59 10.71
CA ILE A 18 -11.44 13.43 10.47
C ILE A 18 -11.01 12.12 11.12
N SER A 19 -11.62 11.03 10.71
CA SER A 19 -10.99 9.71 10.85
C SER A 19 -9.77 9.74 9.95
N SER A 20 -8.60 9.87 10.56
CA SER A 20 -7.33 9.59 9.90
C SER A 20 -7.49 8.22 9.26
N ALA A 21 -7.67 8.16 7.96
CA ALA A 21 -7.58 6.93 7.21
C ALA A 21 -6.12 6.47 7.31
N MET A 22 -5.78 5.85 8.42
CA MET A 22 -4.54 5.10 8.54
C MET A 22 -4.58 4.07 7.43
N ALA A 23 -3.59 4.12 6.53
CA ALA A 23 -3.47 3.12 5.49
C ALA A 23 -3.42 1.75 6.18
N ALA A 24 -4.49 0.98 6.02
CA ALA A 24 -4.58 -0.35 6.59
C ALA A 24 -3.40 -1.17 6.06
N ASP A 25 -2.78 -1.95 6.93
CA ASP A 25 -1.72 -2.88 6.51
C ASP A 25 -2.36 -3.94 5.58
N PRO A 26 -1.98 -3.98 4.28
CA PRO A 26 -2.63 -4.87 3.32
C PRO A 26 -2.46 -6.34 3.68
N VAL A 27 -1.37 -6.72 4.35
CA VAL A 27 -1.14 -8.10 4.80
C VAL A 27 -2.14 -8.49 5.89
N LYS A 28 -2.41 -7.60 6.83
CA LYS A 28 -3.40 -7.83 7.89
C LYS A 28 -4.84 -7.78 7.36
N LEU A 29 -5.08 -6.91 6.37
CA LEU A 29 -6.41 -6.72 5.81
C LEU A 29 -6.84 -7.89 4.93
N TYR A 30 -5.94 -8.38 4.08
CA TYR A 30 -6.27 -9.38 3.06
C TYR A 30 -5.86 -10.80 3.44
N GLY A 31 -4.95 -10.98 4.41
CA GLY A 31 -4.40 -12.29 4.74
C GLY A 31 -3.62 -12.90 3.59
N GLN A 32 -3.66 -14.21 3.46
CA GLN A 32 -3.02 -14.91 2.36
C GLN A 32 -3.82 -14.74 1.07
N LEU A 33 -3.17 -14.15 0.06
CA LEU A 33 -3.81 -13.96 -1.24
C LEU A 33 -3.96 -15.29 -1.98
N GLN A 34 -5.05 -15.42 -2.71
CA GLN A 34 -5.36 -16.60 -3.53
C GLN A 34 -5.93 -16.19 -4.89
N VAL A 35 -5.82 -17.07 -5.86
CA VAL A 35 -6.43 -16.89 -7.17
C VAL A 35 -7.74 -17.69 -7.23
N ASN A 36 -8.82 -17.01 -7.54
CA ASN A 36 -10.12 -17.65 -7.74
C ASN A 36 -10.64 -17.31 -9.15
N GLY A 37 -10.62 -18.28 -10.03
CA GLY A 37 -10.91 -18.06 -11.45
C GLY A 37 -9.87 -17.14 -12.09
N ASN A 38 -10.28 -15.97 -12.53
CA ASN A 38 -9.44 -14.94 -13.12
C ASN A 38 -9.20 -13.73 -12.19
N GLN A 39 -9.51 -13.87 -10.90
CA GLN A 39 -9.40 -12.80 -9.91
C GLN A 39 -8.39 -13.13 -8.83
N LEU A 40 -7.65 -12.09 -8.36
CA LEU A 40 -6.88 -12.14 -7.15
C LEU A 40 -7.80 -11.84 -5.97
N CYS A 41 -7.82 -12.72 -4.98
CA CYS A 41 -8.71 -12.64 -3.83
C CYS A 41 -7.95 -12.65 -2.51
N SER A 42 -8.60 -12.15 -1.47
CA SER A 42 -8.16 -12.26 -0.09
C SER A 42 -8.27 -13.70 0.42
N GLU A 43 -7.79 -13.94 1.62
CA GLU A 43 -7.95 -15.22 2.31
C GLU A 43 -9.43 -15.63 2.47
N GLN A 44 -10.33 -14.65 2.57
CA GLN A 44 -11.79 -14.86 2.67
C GLN A 44 -12.46 -15.03 1.30
N GLY A 45 -11.72 -14.97 0.20
CA GLY A 45 -12.26 -15.12 -1.15
C GLY A 45 -12.80 -13.83 -1.78
N GLU A 46 -12.66 -12.68 -1.14
CA GLU A 46 -13.10 -11.39 -1.67
C GLU A 46 -12.11 -10.84 -2.68
N PRO A 47 -12.54 -10.27 -3.81
CA PRO A 47 -11.66 -9.67 -4.79
C PRO A 47 -10.79 -8.56 -4.21
N VAL A 48 -9.50 -8.58 -4.53
CA VAL A 48 -8.51 -7.62 -4.03
C VAL A 48 -7.90 -6.83 -5.18
N VAL A 49 -7.78 -5.51 -4.99
CA VAL A 49 -7.05 -4.62 -5.89
C VAL A 49 -5.80 -4.12 -5.19
N LEU A 50 -4.64 -4.51 -5.69
CA LEU A 50 -3.34 -4.03 -5.22
C LEU A 50 -2.88 -2.87 -6.10
N ARG A 51 -2.37 -1.81 -5.47
CA ARG A 51 -1.85 -0.62 -6.16
C ARG A 51 -0.45 -0.31 -5.67
N GLY A 52 0.46 -0.11 -6.62
CA GLY A 52 1.84 0.17 -6.27
C GLY A 52 2.74 0.37 -7.47
N VAL A 53 4.03 0.24 -7.24
CA VAL A 53 5.07 0.51 -8.23
C VAL A 53 6.01 -0.67 -8.40
N SER A 54 6.70 -0.71 -9.53
CA SER A 54 7.81 -1.62 -9.77
C SER A 54 9.12 -0.85 -9.70
N TYR A 55 10.06 -1.38 -8.92
CA TYR A 55 11.39 -0.77 -8.81
C TYR A 55 12.27 -0.93 -10.06
N GLY A 56 11.89 -1.78 -11.01
CA GLY A 56 12.77 -2.19 -12.09
C GLY A 56 13.78 -3.22 -11.62
N TRP A 57 14.77 -3.54 -12.43
CA TRP A 57 15.74 -4.58 -12.13
C TRP A 57 16.71 -4.19 -11.02
N HIS A 58 16.90 -5.09 -10.07
CA HIS A 58 17.72 -4.83 -8.89
C HIS A 58 19.20 -4.56 -9.23
N ASN A 59 19.74 -5.20 -10.27
CA ASN A 59 21.11 -5.02 -10.72
C ASN A 59 21.35 -3.64 -11.38
N LEU A 60 20.35 -3.04 -12.03
CA LEU A 60 20.44 -1.72 -12.66
C LEU A 60 20.09 -0.58 -11.69
N TRP A 61 19.22 -0.85 -10.73
CA TRP A 61 18.66 0.16 -9.82
C TRP A 61 18.78 -0.22 -8.35
N PRO A 62 19.93 -0.73 -7.86
CA PRO A 62 20.09 -1.25 -6.49
C PRO A 62 19.82 -0.18 -5.42
N ARG A 63 20.07 1.08 -5.71
CA ARG A 63 19.88 2.21 -4.78
C ARG A 63 18.44 2.37 -4.26
N PHE A 64 17.44 1.86 -4.98
CA PHE A 64 16.04 1.95 -4.57
C PHE A 64 15.61 0.77 -3.68
N TYR A 65 16.38 -0.31 -3.65
CA TYR A 65 16.08 -1.51 -2.89
C TYR A 65 16.52 -1.37 -1.43
N ASN A 66 15.82 -0.54 -0.67
CA ASN A 66 16.14 -0.30 0.74
C ASN A 66 14.88 -0.03 1.56
N LYS A 67 14.98 -0.24 2.88
CA LYS A 67 13.88 -0.07 3.83
C LYS A 67 13.26 1.34 3.80
N LYS A 68 14.07 2.37 3.62
CA LYS A 68 13.61 3.77 3.61
C LYS A 68 12.69 4.04 2.42
N SER A 69 13.05 3.55 1.24
CA SER A 69 12.25 3.66 0.02
C SER A 69 10.91 2.94 0.16
N VAL A 70 10.92 1.71 0.67
CA VAL A 70 9.70 0.92 0.91
C VAL A 70 8.77 1.64 1.91
N LYS A 71 9.33 2.14 3.00
CA LYS A 71 8.57 2.87 4.02
C LYS A 71 7.92 4.12 3.44
N TRP A 72 8.67 4.91 2.68
CA TRP A 72 8.16 6.12 2.03
C TRP A 72 7.02 5.83 1.06
N LEU A 73 7.16 4.83 0.19
CA LEU A 73 6.11 4.43 -0.75
C LEU A 73 4.86 3.91 -0.03
N LYS A 74 5.03 3.19 1.09
CA LYS A 74 3.91 2.74 1.92
C LYS A 74 3.19 3.90 2.59
N GLU A 75 3.93 4.81 3.23
CA GLU A 75 3.36 5.85 4.09
C GLU A 75 2.85 7.06 3.31
N ASP A 76 3.61 7.57 2.33
CA ASP A 76 3.25 8.78 1.59
C ASP A 76 2.41 8.46 0.34
N TRP A 77 2.79 7.43 -0.40
CA TRP A 77 2.11 7.05 -1.65
C TRP A 77 1.01 6.02 -1.44
N LYS A 78 0.87 5.48 -0.22
CA LYS A 78 -0.15 4.48 0.12
C LYS A 78 -0.11 3.23 -0.77
N CYS A 79 1.09 2.85 -1.22
CA CYS A 79 1.27 1.63 -1.99
C CYS A 79 0.91 0.40 -1.16
N THR A 80 0.15 -0.51 -1.75
CA THR A 80 -0.24 -1.80 -1.15
C THR A 80 0.59 -2.96 -1.68
N VAL A 81 1.35 -2.73 -2.74
CA VAL A 81 2.26 -3.70 -3.37
C VAL A 81 3.48 -2.99 -3.93
N LEU A 82 4.64 -3.61 -3.83
CA LEU A 82 5.86 -3.21 -4.51
C LEU A 82 6.42 -4.42 -5.24
N ARG A 83 6.74 -4.26 -6.52
CA ARG A 83 7.38 -5.32 -7.29
C ARG A 83 8.89 -5.16 -7.23
N ALA A 84 9.56 -6.12 -6.62
CA ALA A 84 11.01 -6.27 -6.69
C ALA A 84 11.34 -7.12 -7.93
N ALA A 85 11.77 -6.48 -9.00
CA ALA A 85 12.09 -7.18 -10.24
C ALA A 85 13.54 -7.73 -10.19
N MET A 86 13.68 -8.99 -10.47
CA MET A 86 14.99 -9.63 -10.57
C MET A 86 15.51 -9.51 -12.01
N GLY A 87 16.73 -8.99 -12.17
CA GLY A 87 17.45 -8.99 -13.44
C GLY A 87 18.31 -10.24 -13.58
N THR A 88 18.31 -10.83 -14.75
CA THR A 88 19.12 -11.99 -15.10
C THR A 88 20.05 -11.72 -16.28
N CYS A 89 20.42 -10.44 -16.47
CA CYS A 89 21.34 -10.04 -17.55
C CYS A 89 22.73 -10.62 -17.36
N ILE A 90 23.40 -10.88 -18.47
CA ILE A 90 24.70 -11.56 -18.54
C ILE A 90 25.82 -10.77 -17.84
N GLU A 91 25.73 -9.44 -17.82
CA GLU A 91 26.79 -8.56 -17.29
C GLU A 91 26.72 -8.33 -15.78
N ASP A 92 25.53 -8.50 -15.16
CA ASP A 92 25.32 -8.32 -13.72
C ASP A 92 24.31 -9.35 -13.22
N ASN A 93 24.68 -10.59 -13.29
CA ASN A 93 23.81 -11.70 -12.92
C ASN A 93 23.56 -11.70 -11.41
N TYR A 94 22.30 -11.91 -10.99
CA TYR A 94 21.96 -11.96 -9.57
C TYR A 94 22.66 -13.09 -8.78
N ILE A 95 23.26 -14.05 -9.47
CA ILE A 95 24.04 -15.14 -8.88
C ILE A 95 25.44 -14.68 -8.45
N GLU A 96 25.95 -13.60 -9.05
CA GLU A 96 27.30 -13.07 -8.79
C GLU A 96 27.29 -11.86 -7.82
N ASN A 97 26.10 -11.36 -7.44
CA ASN A 97 25.92 -10.25 -6.52
C ASN A 97 25.28 -10.80 -5.21
#